data_53c9f14fad0d51bc73e5f654f3d3318d
#
_entry.id   53c9f14fad0d51bc73e5f654f3d3318d
#
_cell.length_a   1.000
_cell.length_b   1.000
_cell.length_c   1.000
_cell.angle_alpha   90.00
_cell.angle_beta   90.00
_cell.angle_gamma   90.00
#
_symmetry.space_group_name_H-M   'P 1'
#
loop_
_entity.id
_entity.type
_entity.pdbx_description
1 polymer ?
#
loop_
_entity_poly.entity_id
_entity_poly.type
_entity_poly.pdbx_seq_one_letter_code
_entity_poly.pdbx_strand_id
1 'polypeptide(L)'
;GEPYIEGSFQKKGWDAVNDLIKASKEKDTISITLNGAKVFPATVLSEIKGKDISLNLDMENGFIWKINGTSITAETPADIDLSVTNTAEHIPAALYSLISTNQNDFGFHLGRSGAFDFPAVLSVKADVSCAGLMANLFWYDAENGVLQCIQTVTVGGAFERSIPYADFTLSKGQDYFIAFGTESLNGRVIHTDGSITDENGAYLRPADAKISSHSIDRNKL
;
A
#
# COMPACT_ATOMS: atom_id res chain seq x y z
N GLY A 1 11.05 7.63 18.43
CA GLY A 1 12.17 6.80 18.83
C GLY A 1 13.12 6.51 17.70
N GLU A 2 14.12 5.76 17.99
CA GLU A 2 15.09 5.34 16.98
C GLU A 2 14.71 3.98 16.41
N PRO A 3 14.91 3.77 15.10
CA PRO A 3 14.75 2.44 14.54
C PRO A 3 15.76 1.47 15.16
N TYR A 4 15.39 0.19 15.20
CA TYR A 4 16.30 -0.82 15.71
C TYR A 4 16.17 -2.10 14.90
N ILE A 5 17.26 -2.88 14.92
CA ILE A 5 17.29 -4.17 14.22
C ILE A 5 16.53 -5.18 15.07
N GLU A 6 15.59 -5.90 14.46
CA GLU A 6 14.76 -6.86 15.18
C GLU A 6 15.62 -7.92 15.86
N GLY A 7 15.25 -8.23 17.10
CA GLY A 7 16.01 -9.18 17.91
C GLY A 7 17.19 -8.59 18.64
N SER A 8 17.45 -7.29 18.48
CA SER A 8 18.65 -6.68 19.08
C SER A 8 18.39 -5.22 19.44
N PHE A 9 17.81 -4.99 20.62
CA PHE A 9 17.48 -3.63 21.08
C PHE A 9 18.68 -2.72 21.23
N GLN A 10 19.89 -3.27 21.41
CA GLN A 10 21.10 -2.48 21.51
C GLN A 10 21.57 -1.94 20.15
N LYS A 11 21.11 -2.56 19.06
CA LYS A 11 21.49 -2.14 17.71
C LYS A 11 20.41 -1.24 17.16
N LYS A 12 20.47 0.03 17.54
CA LYS A 12 19.48 1.02 17.15
C LYS A 12 20.13 2.22 16.47
N GLY A 13 19.32 2.95 15.73
CA GLY A 13 19.75 4.06 14.92
C GLY A 13 20.13 3.61 13.51
N TRP A 14 20.08 4.56 12.59
CA TRP A 14 20.39 4.26 11.20
C TRP A 14 21.85 3.90 10.97
N ASP A 15 22.76 4.37 11.84
CA ASP A 15 24.17 3.99 11.74
C ASP A 15 24.36 2.50 11.99
N ALA A 16 23.62 1.94 12.96
CA ALA A 16 23.67 0.51 13.21
C ALA A 16 23.11 -0.29 12.02
N VAL A 17 22.08 0.23 11.39
CA VAL A 17 21.52 -0.38 10.17
C VAL A 17 22.55 -0.38 9.06
N ASN A 18 23.23 0.75 8.83
CA ASN A 18 24.28 0.84 7.82
C ASN A 18 25.45 -0.11 8.10
N ASP A 19 25.85 -0.24 9.33
CA ASP A 19 26.93 -1.17 9.71
C ASP A 19 26.53 -2.60 9.38
N LEU A 20 25.26 -2.97 9.63
CA LEU A 20 24.80 -4.31 9.32
C LEU A 20 24.70 -4.54 7.80
N ILE A 21 24.28 -3.53 7.03
CA ILE A 21 24.24 -3.64 5.58
C ILE A 21 25.65 -3.91 5.04
N LYS A 22 26.65 -3.16 5.55
CA LYS A 22 28.04 -3.34 5.13
C LYS A 22 28.56 -4.75 5.45
N ALA A 23 28.10 -5.34 6.53
CA ALA A 23 28.51 -6.67 6.95
C ALA A 23 27.69 -7.78 6.29
N SER A 24 26.63 -7.43 5.58
CA SER A 24 25.72 -8.40 4.96
C SER A 24 26.22 -8.81 3.57
N LYS A 25 25.69 -9.93 3.09
CA LYS A 25 26.00 -10.46 1.77
C LYS A 25 24.75 -10.53 0.92
N GLU A 26 24.93 -10.75 -0.37
CA GLU A 26 23.83 -10.89 -1.33
C GLU A 26 22.78 -11.88 -0.82
N LYS A 27 21.52 -11.52 -1.01
CA LYS A 27 20.32 -12.28 -0.62
C LYS A 27 20.00 -12.24 0.87
N ASP A 28 20.76 -11.51 1.66
CA ASP A 28 20.40 -11.30 3.06
C ASP A 28 19.16 -10.41 3.17
N THR A 29 18.39 -10.63 4.21
CA THR A 29 17.26 -9.79 4.59
C THR A 29 17.50 -9.25 5.99
N ILE A 30 17.35 -7.95 6.13
CA ILE A 30 17.50 -7.27 7.42
C ILE A 30 16.11 -6.75 7.82
N SER A 31 15.66 -7.15 8.98
CA SER A 31 14.37 -6.70 9.52
C SER A 31 14.59 -5.61 10.56
N ILE A 32 13.91 -4.49 10.37
CA ILE A 32 14.08 -3.28 11.17
C ILE A 32 12.70 -2.84 11.67
N THR A 33 12.62 -2.53 12.95
CA THR A 33 11.42 -1.90 13.52
C THR A 33 11.66 -0.39 13.52
N LEU A 34 10.74 0.38 12.94
CA LEU A 34 10.91 1.81 12.78
C LEU A 34 10.77 2.58 14.08
N ASN A 35 10.03 2.04 15.04
CA ASN A 35 9.91 2.61 16.39
C ASN A 35 9.53 4.10 16.35
N GLY A 36 8.59 4.45 15.47
CA GLY A 36 8.12 5.83 15.32
C GLY A 36 8.92 6.69 14.35
N ALA A 37 10.04 6.19 13.83
CA ALA A 37 10.76 6.91 12.79
C ALA A 37 9.95 6.93 11.51
N LYS A 38 9.91 8.06 10.84
CA LYS A 38 9.09 8.25 9.64
C LYS A 38 9.93 8.35 8.38
N VAL A 39 11.07 9.01 8.48
CA VAL A 39 11.93 9.28 7.33
C VAL A 39 12.95 8.18 7.19
N PHE A 40 12.99 7.58 6.00
CA PHE A 40 14.03 6.63 5.63
C PHE A 40 15.16 7.41 4.96
N PRO A 41 16.37 7.42 5.55
CA PRO A 41 17.38 8.38 5.12
C PRO A 41 18.12 7.97 3.86
N ALA A 42 18.51 8.97 3.09
CA ALA A 42 19.30 8.80 1.88
C ALA A 42 20.60 8.02 2.13
N THR A 43 21.17 8.14 3.31
CA THR A 43 22.42 7.43 3.64
C THR A 43 22.23 5.91 3.63
N VAL A 44 21.08 5.42 4.06
CA VAL A 44 20.78 3.99 4.04
C VAL A 44 20.45 3.54 2.62
N LEU A 45 19.68 4.34 1.89
CA LEU A 45 19.39 4.04 0.48
C LEU A 45 20.67 3.97 -0.34
N SER A 46 21.59 4.88 -0.11
CA SER A 46 22.88 4.87 -0.80
C SER A 46 23.72 3.64 -0.44
N GLU A 47 23.65 3.21 0.81
CA GLU A 47 24.42 2.05 1.27
C GLU A 47 23.95 0.77 0.61
N ILE A 48 22.62 0.58 0.46
CA ILE A 48 22.10 -0.67 -0.13
C ILE A 48 22.00 -0.60 -1.65
N LYS A 49 22.14 0.58 -2.24
CA LYS A 49 21.97 0.77 -3.69
C LYS A 49 22.76 -0.27 -4.48
N GLY A 50 22.06 -0.96 -5.37
CA GLY A 50 22.64 -1.96 -6.26
C GLY A 50 22.96 -3.31 -5.63
N LYS A 51 22.76 -3.45 -4.33
CA LYS A 51 23.00 -4.71 -3.62
C LYS A 51 21.70 -5.51 -3.54
N ASP A 52 21.79 -6.82 -3.73
CA ASP A 52 20.64 -7.71 -3.54
C ASP A 52 20.49 -8.00 -2.04
N ILE A 53 20.20 -6.97 -1.29
CA ILE A 53 19.91 -7.04 0.15
C ILE A 53 18.52 -6.45 0.33
N SER A 54 17.68 -7.14 1.06
CA SER A 54 16.32 -6.70 1.33
C SER A 54 16.21 -6.12 2.73
N LEU A 55 15.54 -4.99 2.84
CA LEU A 55 15.20 -4.39 4.12
C LEU A 55 13.70 -4.53 4.32
N ASN A 56 13.31 -5.12 5.44
CA ASN A 56 11.93 -5.17 5.88
C ASN A 56 11.75 -4.15 7.00
N LEU A 57 10.94 -3.12 6.75
CA LEU A 57 10.74 -2.01 7.66
C LEU A 57 9.36 -2.14 8.31
N ASP A 58 9.33 -2.62 9.54
CA ASP A 58 8.10 -2.78 10.29
C ASP A 58 7.65 -1.42 10.84
N MET A 59 6.50 -0.95 10.36
CA MET A 59 5.92 0.32 10.79
C MET A 59 5.09 0.18 12.08
N GLU A 60 4.97 -1.05 12.62
CA GLU A 60 4.28 -1.37 13.87
C GLU A 60 2.77 -1.15 13.89
N ASN A 61 2.17 -0.92 12.74
CA ASN A 61 0.73 -0.67 12.63
C ASN A 61 0.07 -1.58 11.59
N GLY A 62 0.68 -2.72 11.28
CA GLY A 62 0.17 -3.65 10.28
C GLY A 62 0.70 -3.42 8.88
N PHE A 63 1.68 -2.56 8.73
CA PHE A 63 2.32 -2.24 7.46
C PHE A 63 3.81 -2.52 7.54
N ILE A 64 4.33 -3.23 6.55
CA ILE A 64 5.77 -3.53 6.46
C ILE A 64 6.23 -3.12 5.05
N TRP A 65 7.19 -2.22 4.98
CA TRP A 65 7.84 -1.91 3.71
C TRP A 65 8.95 -2.92 3.44
N LYS A 66 9.01 -3.40 2.20
CA LYS A 66 10.08 -4.30 1.74
C LYS A 66 10.79 -3.62 0.58
N ILE A 67 12.05 -3.30 0.79
CA ILE A 67 12.88 -2.58 -0.17
C ILE A 67 14.11 -3.41 -0.47
N ASN A 68 14.37 -3.66 -1.75
CA ASN A 68 15.59 -4.35 -2.18
C ASN A 68 16.53 -3.34 -2.83
N GLY A 69 17.82 -3.44 -2.51
CA GLY A 69 18.80 -2.49 -3.02
C GLY A 69 18.92 -2.46 -4.53
N THR A 70 18.57 -3.56 -5.22
CA THR A 70 18.62 -3.59 -6.69
C THR A 70 17.56 -2.68 -7.33
N SER A 71 16.54 -2.30 -6.58
CA SER A 71 15.51 -1.38 -7.09
C SER A 71 15.91 0.09 -6.96
N ILE A 72 17.01 0.39 -6.26
CA ILE A 72 17.49 1.74 -6.06
C ILE A 72 18.44 2.08 -7.22
N THR A 73 17.95 2.89 -8.15
CA THR A 73 18.70 3.25 -9.36
C THR A 73 19.09 4.72 -9.42
N ALA A 74 18.47 5.55 -8.57
CA ALA A 74 18.78 6.97 -8.53
C ALA A 74 20.27 7.18 -8.25
N GLU A 75 20.88 8.09 -8.98
CA GLU A 75 22.30 8.40 -8.80
C GLU A 75 22.55 8.95 -7.40
N THR A 76 21.67 9.82 -6.94
CA THR A 76 21.74 10.42 -5.62
C THR A 76 20.40 10.19 -4.93
N PRO A 77 20.25 9.09 -4.18
CA PRO A 77 19.01 8.85 -3.44
C PRO A 77 18.72 9.97 -2.46
N ALA A 78 17.45 10.26 -2.25
CA ALA A 78 16.99 11.28 -1.32
C ALA A 78 16.25 10.64 -0.15
N ASP A 79 16.19 11.36 0.97
CA ASP A 79 15.35 10.96 2.10
C ASP A 79 13.92 10.78 1.63
N ILE A 80 13.23 9.80 2.18
CA ILE A 80 11.83 9.58 1.86
C ILE A 80 11.01 9.33 3.13
N ASP A 81 9.86 10.00 3.21
CA ASP A 81 8.89 9.76 4.28
C ASP A 81 8.13 8.48 3.95
N LEU A 82 8.35 7.44 4.75
CA LEU A 82 7.68 6.15 4.59
C LEU A 82 6.54 5.95 5.58
N SER A 83 6.14 7.00 6.30
CA SER A 83 5.04 6.87 7.26
C SER A 83 3.75 6.45 6.59
N VAL A 84 3.00 5.61 7.29
CA VAL A 84 1.71 5.09 6.84
C VAL A 84 0.71 5.30 7.96
N THR A 85 -0.42 5.90 7.63
CA THR A 85 -1.52 6.10 8.57
C THR A 85 -2.73 5.31 8.09
N ASN A 86 -3.33 4.54 8.97
CA ASN A 86 -4.51 3.73 8.66
C ASN A 86 -5.75 4.64 8.74
N THR A 87 -6.07 5.31 7.65
CA THR A 87 -7.21 6.23 7.57
C THR A 87 -7.67 6.39 6.13
N ALA A 88 -8.98 6.55 5.95
CA ALA A 88 -9.57 6.85 4.65
C ALA A 88 -10.09 8.30 4.61
N GLU A 89 -9.78 9.13 5.61
CA GLU A 89 -10.38 10.46 5.75
C GLU A 89 -10.06 11.40 4.60
N HIS A 90 -9.00 11.17 3.85
CA HIS A 90 -8.63 12.00 2.71
C HIS A 90 -9.34 11.59 1.42
N ILE A 91 -10.07 10.49 1.45
CA ILE A 91 -10.80 10.00 0.28
C ILE A 91 -12.29 10.28 0.49
N PRO A 92 -12.97 10.91 -0.49
CA PRO A 92 -14.42 11.12 -0.36
C PRO A 92 -15.15 9.79 -0.17
N ALA A 93 -15.99 9.74 0.87
CA ALA A 93 -16.75 8.52 1.17
C ALA A 93 -17.68 8.13 0.01
N ALA A 94 -18.16 9.11 -0.76
CA ALA A 94 -19.00 8.86 -1.92
C ALA A 94 -18.30 7.98 -2.97
N LEU A 95 -16.97 7.98 -2.99
CA LEU A 95 -16.22 7.13 -3.92
C LEU A 95 -16.05 5.72 -3.38
N TYR A 96 -15.44 5.58 -2.18
CA TYR A 96 -15.14 4.22 -1.72
C TYR A 96 -16.38 3.46 -1.26
N SER A 97 -17.47 4.14 -0.91
CA SER A 97 -18.70 3.43 -0.55
C SER A 97 -19.28 2.60 -1.69
N LEU A 98 -18.93 2.93 -2.94
CA LEU A 98 -19.40 2.19 -4.10
C LEU A 98 -18.72 0.82 -4.24
N ILE A 99 -17.57 0.64 -3.62
CA ILE A 99 -16.76 -0.57 -3.73
C ILE A 99 -16.56 -1.28 -2.39
N SER A 100 -16.87 -0.62 -1.28
CA SER A 100 -16.66 -1.19 0.05
C SER A 100 -17.82 -2.12 0.39
N THR A 101 -17.62 -3.41 0.17
CA THR A 101 -18.62 -4.45 0.41
C THR A 101 -18.23 -5.42 1.53
N ASN A 102 -16.99 -5.36 1.98
CA ASN A 102 -16.48 -6.21 3.05
C ASN A 102 -16.18 -5.32 4.27
N GLN A 103 -16.58 -5.79 5.45
CA GLN A 103 -16.37 -5.00 6.67
C GLN A 103 -14.89 -4.75 6.99
N ASN A 104 -14.00 -5.52 6.37
CA ASN A 104 -12.56 -5.38 6.59
C ASN A 104 -11.88 -4.44 5.58
N ASP A 105 -12.66 -3.85 4.66
CA ASP A 105 -12.14 -2.87 3.71
C ASP A 105 -11.69 -1.62 4.46
N PHE A 106 -10.57 -1.04 4.04
CA PHE A 106 -10.02 0.13 4.72
C PHE A 106 -9.13 0.95 3.80
N GLY A 107 -8.92 2.22 4.20
CA GLY A 107 -8.02 3.11 3.52
C GLY A 107 -6.73 3.33 4.31
N PHE A 108 -5.69 3.76 3.62
CA PHE A 108 -4.47 4.20 4.28
C PHE A 108 -3.85 5.37 3.54
N HIS A 109 -3.08 6.14 4.28
CA HIS A 109 -2.45 7.36 3.79
C HIS A 109 -0.94 7.25 3.95
N LEU A 110 -0.21 7.51 2.86
CA LEU A 110 1.25 7.56 2.89
C LEU A 110 1.71 8.99 3.11
N GLY A 111 2.71 9.18 3.96
CA GLY A 111 3.29 10.51 4.17
C GLY A 111 3.95 11.06 2.92
N ARG A 112 4.53 10.20 2.09
CA ARG A 112 5.10 10.60 0.80
C ARG A 112 4.00 10.99 -0.18
N SER A 113 4.09 12.18 -0.73
CA SER A 113 3.24 12.66 -1.81
C SER A 113 3.99 12.49 -3.14
N GLY A 114 3.26 12.10 -4.19
CA GLY A 114 3.83 11.97 -5.52
C GLY A 114 4.66 10.71 -5.73
N ALA A 115 5.44 10.69 -6.80
CA ALA A 115 6.22 9.53 -7.19
C ALA A 115 7.36 9.23 -6.24
N PHE A 116 7.65 7.93 -6.06
CA PHE A 116 8.86 7.47 -5.39
C PHE A 116 9.98 7.41 -6.42
N ASP A 117 11.22 7.48 -5.94
CA ASP A 117 12.38 7.30 -6.81
C ASP A 117 12.67 5.83 -7.11
N PHE A 118 11.96 4.92 -6.43
CA PHE A 118 12.14 3.47 -6.58
C PHE A 118 10.82 2.77 -6.21
N PRO A 119 10.55 1.60 -6.79
CA PRO A 119 9.41 0.80 -6.35
C PRO A 119 9.71 0.14 -5.01
N ALA A 120 8.70 0.02 -4.17
CA ALA A 120 8.80 -0.66 -2.89
C ALA A 120 7.56 -1.52 -2.68
N VAL A 121 7.71 -2.66 -2.02
CA VAL A 121 6.58 -3.50 -1.68
C VAL A 121 6.06 -3.07 -0.32
N LEU A 122 4.76 -2.82 -0.24
CA LEU A 122 4.09 -2.61 1.04
C LEU A 122 3.28 -3.86 1.35
N SER A 123 3.69 -4.57 2.40
CA SER A 123 2.94 -5.69 2.94
C SER A 123 1.92 -5.16 3.92
N VAL A 124 0.65 -5.40 3.63
CA VAL A 124 -0.47 -4.88 4.43
C VAL A 124 -1.14 -6.05 5.14
N LYS A 125 -1.16 -5.98 6.46
CA LYS A 125 -1.81 -7.01 7.27
C LYS A 125 -3.32 -6.98 6.99
N ALA A 126 -3.88 -8.15 6.73
CA ALA A 126 -5.30 -8.31 6.49
C ALA A 126 -5.94 -9.11 7.63
N ASP A 127 -7.25 -8.95 7.80
CA ASP A 127 -7.98 -9.80 8.74
C ASP A 127 -7.89 -11.25 8.30
N VAL A 128 -7.86 -12.16 9.26
CA VAL A 128 -7.73 -13.59 8.98
C VAL A 128 -8.84 -14.10 8.07
N SER A 129 -10.03 -13.52 8.14
CA SER A 129 -11.16 -13.88 7.28
C SER A 129 -10.94 -13.49 5.82
N CYS A 130 -9.95 -12.65 5.54
CA CYS A 130 -9.65 -12.21 4.17
C CYS A 130 -8.61 -13.11 3.49
N ALA A 131 -8.06 -14.10 4.18
CA ALA A 131 -7.08 -15.01 3.58
C ALA A 131 -7.66 -15.68 2.35
N GLY A 132 -6.92 -15.64 1.25
CA GLY A 132 -7.34 -16.22 -0.02
C GLY A 132 -8.26 -15.33 -0.87
N LEU A 133 -8.74 -14.22 -0.33
CA LEU A 133 -9.52 -13.27 -1.12
C LEU A 133 -8.62 -12.43 -2.01
N MET A 134 -9.23 -11.78 -2.98
CA MET A 134 -8.58 -10.75 -3.77
C MET A 134 -8.53 -9.46 -2.96
N ALA A 135 -7.37 -8.83 -2.87
CA ALA A 135 -7.21 -7.50 -2.31
C ALA A 135 -7.05 -6.53 -3.48
N ASN A 136 -8.05 -5.69 -3.68
CA ASN A 136 -8.07 -4.72 -4.77
C ASN A 136 -7.59 -3.38 -4.23
N LEU A 137 -6.47 -2.91 -4.74
CA LEU A 137 -5.86 -1.66 -4.30
C LEU A 137 -6.30 -0.52 -5.20
N PHE A 138 -7.04 0.42 -4.61
CA PHE A 138 -7.46 1.63 -5.29
C PHE A 138 -6.57 2.80 -4.86
N TRP A 139 -6.06 3.52 -5.84
CA TRP A 139 -5.33 4.76 -5.61
C TRP A 139 -6.28 5.93 -5.81
N TYR A 140 -6.27 6.87 -4.87
CA TYR A 140 -7.07 8.07 -5.00
C TYR A 140 -6.32 9.12 -5.82
N ASP A 141 -6.85 9.40 -7.01
CA ASP A 141 -6.38 10.48 -7.86
C ASP A 141 -7.10 11.75 -7.43
N ALA A 142 -6.47 12.51 -6.53
CA ALA A 142 -7.07 13.71 -5.98
C ALA A 142 -7.24 14.81 -7.03
N GLU A 143 -6.39 14.80 -8.05
CA GLU A 143 -6.44 15.81 -9.11
C GLU A 143 -7.69 15.63 -9.97
N ASN A 144 -8.03 14.41 -10.30
CA ASN A 144 -9.20 14.09 -11.11
C ASN A 144 -10.41 13.64 -10.29
N GLY A 145 -10.26 13.48 -9.00
CA GLY A 145 -11.35 13.11 -8.11
C GLY A 145 -11.90 11.71 -8.34
N VAL A 146 -11.05 10.75 -8.68
CA VAL A 146 -11.47 9.38 -8.96
C VAL A 146 -10.64 8.38 -8.16
N LEU A 147 -11.20 7.18 -7.94
CA LEU A 147 -10.46 6.04 -7.43
C LEU A 147 -10.14 5.11 -8.59
N GLN A 148 -8.88 4.71 -8.70
CA GLN A 148 -8.42 3.79 -9.73
C GLN A 148 -7.91 2.51 -9.10
N CYS A 149 -8.45 1.37 -9.49
CA CYS A 149 -7.89 0.10 -9.05
C CYS A 149 -6.63 -0.18 -9.86
N ILE A 150 -5.49 -0.03 -9.22
CA ILE A 150 -4.19 -0.10 -9.89
C ILE A 150 -3.53 -1.45 -9.73
N GLN A 151 -4.00 -2.27 -8.79
CA GLN A 151 -3.36 -3.56 -8.52
C GLN A 151 -4.33 -4.47 -7.79
N THR A 152 -4.31 -5.74 -8.13
CA THR A 152 -5.06 -6.77 -7.40
C THR A 152 -4.09 -7.89 -7.06
N VAL A 153 -4.07 -8.29 -5.81
CA VAL A 153 -3.25 -9.40 -5.35
C VAL A 153 -4.10 -10.35 -4.51
N THR A 154 -3.70 -11.61 -4.43
CA THR A 154 -4.34 -12.55 -3.54
C THR A 154 -3.76 -12.37 -2.15
N VAL A 155 -4.64 -12.26 -1.15
CA VAL A 155 -4.21 -12.19 0.25
C VAL A 155 -3.57 -13.53 0.62
N GLY A 156 -2.38 -13.46 1.21
CA GLY A 156 -1.65 -14.65 1.63
C GLY A 156 -2.48 -15.52 2.54
N GLY A 157 -2.36 -16.84 2.37
CA GLY A 157 -3.11 -17.77 3.17
C GLY A 157 -2.62 -17.82 4.61
N ALA A 158 -3.56 -17.82 5.54
CA ALA A 158 -3.24 -18.04 6.93
C ALA A 158 -3.25 -19.54 7.16
N PHE A 159 -2.16 -20.21 6.80
CA PHE A 159 -2.02 -21.60 7.16
C PHE A 159 -1.71 -21.68 8.65
N GLU A 160 -2.57 -22.34 9.35
CA GLU A 160 -2.45 -22.49 10.78
C GLU A 160 -2.42 -21.13 11.46
N ARG A 161 -1.28 -20.63 11.88
CA ARG A 161 -1.19 -19.38 12.63
C ARG A 161 -0.56 -18.26 11.81
N SER A 162 -0.38 -18.47 10.53
CA SER A 162 0.20 -17.42 9.69
C SER A 162 -0.73 -16.22 9.61
N ILE A 163 -0.18 -15.04 9.80
CA ILE A 163 -0.93 -13.80 9.62
C ILE A 163 -1.01 -13.52 8.12
N PRO A 164 -2.20 -13.30 7.57
CA PRO A 164 -2.31 -13.00 6.15
C PRO A 164 -1.88 -11.57 5.84
N TYR A 165 -1.16 -11.42 4.74
CA TYR A 165 -0.73 -10.12 4.22
C TYR A 165 -1.08 -10.02 2.74
N ALA A 166 -1.36 -8.80 2.31
CA ALA A 166 -1.45 -8.44 0.90
C ALA A 166 -0.21 -7.63 0.56
N ASP A 167 0.55 -8.08 -0.43
CA ASP A 167 1.80 -7.42 -0.83
C ASP A 167 1.58 -6.62 -2.11
N PHE A 168 1.68 -5.31 -2.01
CA PHE A 168 1.51 -4.41 -3.14
C PHE A 168 2.83 -3.76 -3.51
N THR A 169 3.11 -3.65 -4.81
CA THR A 169 4.27 -2.89 -5.28
C THR A 169 3.80 -1.47 -5.53
N LEU A 170 4.36 -0.51 -4.79
CA LEU A 170 3.98 0.89 -4.87
C LEU A 170 5.13 1.73 -5.42
N SER A 171 4.78 2.73 -6.23
CA SER A 171 5.73 3.68 -6.81
C SER A 171 5.29 5.13 -6.62
N LYS A 172 4.21 5.35 -5.90
CA LYS A 172 3.70 6.72 -5.65
C LYS A 172 2.87 6.74 -4.37
N GLY A 173 2.80 7.92 -3.71
CA GLY A 173 1.82 8.21 -2.68
C GLY A 173 0.48 8.55 -3.34
N GLN A 174 -0.61 8.83 -2.67
CA GLN A 174 -0.63 9.19 -1.25
C GLN A 174 -1.73 8.42 -0.53
N ASP A 175 -2.96 8.42 -1.10
CA ASP A 175 -4.11 7.82 -0.45
C ASP A 175 -4.59 6.61 -1.21
N TYR A 176 -4.83 5.54 -0.47
CA TYR A 176 -5.22 4.25 -1.03
C TYR A 176 -6.40 3.67 -0.27
N PHE A 177 -7.17 2.86 -0.95
CA PHE A 177 -8.26 2.09 -0.35
C PHE A 177 -8.17 0.65 -0.82
N ILE A 178 -8.30 -0.29 0.11
CA ILE A 178 -8.28 -1.73 -0.22
C ILE A 178 -9.68 -2.29 -0.07
N ALA A 179 -10.18 -2.90 -1.13
CA ALA A 179 -11.45 -3.62 -1.12
C ALA A 179 -11.17 -5.11 -1.31
N PHE A 180 -11.63 -5.92 -0.36
CA PHE A 180 -11.48 -7.37 -0.40
C PHE A 180 -12.71 -8.01 -1.03
N GLY A 181 -12.49 -9.01 -1.87
CA GLY A 181 -13.60 -9.70 -2.50
C GLY A 181 -13.16 -10.95 -3.23
N THR A 182 -14.10 -11.53 -4.01
CA THR A 182 -13.84 -12.78 -4.70
C THR A 182 -13.40 -12.58 -6.15
N GLU A 183 -13.39 -11.33 -6.62
CA GLU A 183 -13.01 -11.05 -8.01
C GLU A 183 -12.02 -9.91 -8.08
N SER A 184 -11.26 -9.89 -9.18
CA SER A 184 -10.33 -8.79 -9.47
C SER A 184 -11.10 -7.61 -10.02
N LEU A 185 -10.87 -6.44 -9.43
CA LEU A 185 -11.41 -5.18 -9.90
C LEU A 185 -10.35 -4.36 -10.65
N ASN A 186 -9.21 -4.98 -10.95
CA ASN A 186 -8.09 -4.26 -11.55
C ASN A 186 -8.50 -3.51 -12.82
N GLY A 187 -8.05 -2.26 -12.93
CA GLY A 187 -8.37 -1.39 -14.05
C GLY A 187 -9.64 -0.57 -13.90
N ARG A 188 -10.47 -0.86 -12.91
CA ARG A 188 -11.72 -0.10 -12.73
C ARG A 188 -11.47 1.27 -12.16
N VAL A 189 -12.27 2.24 -12.62
CA VAL A 189 -12.23 3.64 -12.19
C VAL A 189 -13.59 4.01 -11.61
N ILE A 190 -13.58 4.55 -10.41
CA ILE A 190 -14.79 4.96 -9.70
C ILE A 190 -14.90 6.48 -9.77
N HIS A 191 -16.03 6.97 -10.26
CA HIS A 191 -16.28 8.40 -10.48
C HIS A 191 -17.23 8.98 -9.44
N THR A 192 -17.14 10.28 -9.22
CA THR A 192 -17.97 10.97 -8.23
C THR A 192 -19.46 10.97 -8.56
N ASP A 193 -19.81 10.79 -9.83
CA ASP A 193 -21.22 10.70 -10.24
C ASP A 193 -21.80 9.29 -10.05
N GLY A 194 -21.02 8.39 -9.44
CA GLY A 194 -21.44 7.01 -9.19
C GLY A 194 -21.18 6.05 -10.35
N SER A 195 -20.67 6.55 -11.48
CA SER A 195 -20.31 5.67 -12.58
C SER A 195 -19.03 4.90 -12.29
N ILE A 196 -18.91 3.71 -12.87
CA ILE A 196 -17.72 2.88 -12.81
C ILE A 196 -17.36 2.54 -14.26
N THR A 197 -16.11 2.81 -14.63
CA THR A 197 -15.60 2.51 -15.97
C THR A 197 -14.45 1.53 -15.87
N ASP A 198 -14.16 0.85 -17.01
CA ASP A 198 -12.95 0.04 -17.11
C ASP A 198 -11.76 0.93 -17.51
N GLU A 199 -10.60 0.32 -17.70
CA GLU A 199 -9.38 1.05 -18.07
C GLU A 199 -9.47 1.73 -19.44
N ASN A 200 -10.41 1.31 -20.28
CA ASN A 200 -10.62 1.91 -21.61
C ASN A 200 -11.74 2.95 -21.62
N GLY A 201 -12.33 3.22 -20.45
CA GLY A 201 -13.41 4.19 -20.33
C GLY A 201 -14.78 3.66 -20.63
N ALA A 202 -14.92 2.36 -20.87
CA ALA A 202 -16.25 1.75 -21.08
C ALA A 202 -16.98 1.65 -19.74
N TYR A 203 -18.28 1.98 -19.76
CA TYR A 203 -19.07 1.95 -18.54
C TYR A 203 -19.40 0.52 -18.12
N LEU A 204 -19.03 0.17 -16.90
CA LEU A 204 -19.44 -1.04 -16.22
C LEU A 204 -20.65 -0.77 -15.35
N ARG A 205 -20.79 0.47 -14.89
CA ARG A 205 -21.94 0.99 -14.18
C ARG A 205 -22.12 2.44 -14.61
N PRO A 206 -23.32 2.85 -15.09
CA PRO A 206 -23.53 4.25 -15.48
C PRO A 206 -23.60 5.15 -14.25
N ALA A 207 -23.60 6.46 -14.48
CA ALA A 207 -23.84 7.45 -13.46
C ALA A 207 -25.09 7.08 -12.68
N ASP A 208 -25.03 7.29 -11.36
CA ASP A 208 -26.07 6.79 -10.47
C ASP A 208 -27.43 7.42 -10.74
N ALA A 209 -28.27 6.63 -11.37
CA ALA A 209 -29.61 7.06 -11.70
C ALA A 209 -30.47 7.22 -10.45
N LYS A 210 -30.07 6.66 -9.33
CA LYS A 210 -30.79 6.86 -8.11
C LYS A 210 -30.66 8.30 -7.67
N ILE A 211 -29.63 8.79 -8.06
CA ILE A 211 -29.55 10.21 -7.92
C ILE A 211 -30.71 10.78 -8.64
N SER A 212 -31.16 10.06 -9.59
CA SER A 212 -32.46 10.33 -10.13
C SER A 212 -33.43 9.48 -9.41
N SER A 213 -33.74 8.98 -8.97
CA SER A 213 -34.42 8.29 -8.51
C SER A 213 -34.58 7.41 -7.86
N HIS A 214 -34.41 6.92 -7.73
CA HIS A 214 -34.40 5.81 -7.46
C HIS A 214 -35.02 5.48 -7.37
N SER A 215 -35.30 5.88 -7.76
CA SER A 215 -35.72 5.19 -7.90
C SER A 215 -36.03 4.44 -8.42
N ILE A 216 -35.79 4.53 -8.85
CA ILE A 216 -36.18 3.66 -9.48
C ILE A 216 -36.54 2.88 -9.38
N ASP A 217 -36.87 2.86 -9.25
CA ASP A 217 -37.22 2.04 -9.24
C ASP A 217 -37.03 1.19 -9.23
N ARG A 218 -36.35 1.36 -8.88
CA ARG A 218 -36.13 0.38 -8.97
C ARG A 218 -36.99 -0.52 -8.95
N ASN A 219 -37.72 -0.48 -8.71
CA ASN A 219 -38.50 -1.32 -8.83
C ASN A 219 -38.89 -1.73 -9.89
N LYS A 220 -38.70 -1.18 -10.36
CA LYS A 220 -38.90 -1.67 -11.48
C LYS A 220 -37.95 -2.33 -11.88
N LEU A 221 -37.43 -2.28 -11.38
CA LEU A 221 -36.44 -2.92 -11.64
C LEU A 221 -36.47 -4.16 -11.77
#